data_77727dba494f3caa10b3f0e4ab7e7d92
#
_entry.id   77727dba494f3caa10b3f0e4ab7e7d92
#
_cell.length_a   1.000
_cell.length_b   1.000
_cell.length_c   1.000
_cell.angle_alpha   90.00
_cell.angle_beta   90.00
_cell.angle_gamma   90.00
#
_symmetry.space_group_name_H-M   'P 1'
#
loop_
_entity.id
_entity.type
_entity.pdbx_description
1 polymer ?
#
loop_
_entity_poly.entity_id
_entity_poly.type
_entity_poly.pdbx_seq_one_letter_code
_entity_poly.pdbx_strand_id
1 'polypeptide(L)'
;SEGDYIGMGWDDRLDIISWANSIIKEDKQAEIVLYGTSMGGSTVLMASGEDLPSNIKAIISDCAYTSIYDLFDYEVRNYMNSSSFPIIDFLNATTVLRAGYSLKSASPIDAVKKSKVPILYFHGDKDSFVPISMMNKLYDATSSTKKKVTIKGGEHANSDLAQPKTYWTSIKNFLKQYVN
;
A
#
# COMPACT_ATOMS: atom_id res chain seq x y z
N SER A 1 16.67 5.89 10.84
CA SER A 1 16.05 4.63 11.29
C SER A 1 17.13 3.74 11.87
N GLU A 2 16.81 3.06 12.94
CA GLU A 2 17.65 2.02 13.52
C GLU A 2 17.17 0.66 12.98
N GLY A 3 18.11 -0.27 12.71
CA GLY A 3 17.76 -1.58 12.18
C GLY A 3 18.71 -2.05 11.08
N ASP A 4 18.73 -3.35 10.83
CA ASP A 4 19.70 -4.01 9.95
C ASP A 4 19.15 -4.20 8.51
N TYR A 5 17.88 -3.91 8.28
CA TYR A 5 17.22 -4.04 6.96
C TYR A 5 15.98 -3.14 6.82
N ILE A 6 15.53 -2.96 5.59
CA ILE A 6 14.28 -2.28 5.26
C ILE A 6 13.19 -3.34 5.10
N GLY A 7 12.12 -3.28 5.91
CA GLY A 7 11.02 -4.25 5.95
C GLY A 7 10.06 -4.18 4.75
N MET A 8 10.28 -3.23 3.82
CA MET A 8 9.42 -3.03 2.64
C MET A 8 7.93 -2.97 2.97
N GLY A 9 7.60 -2.42 4.14
CA GLY A 9 6.23 -2.32 4.63
C GLY A 9 5.70 -3.53 5.38
N TRP A 10 6.41 -4.68 5.39
CA TRP A 10 5.93 -5.89 6.05
C TRP A 10 5.92 -5.74 7.58
N ASP A 11 7.06 -5.42 8.16
CA ASP A 11 7.15 -5.19 9.60
C ASP A 11 6.60 -3.82 9.98
N ASP A 12 6.83 -2.81 9.13
CA ASP A 12 6.33 -1.44 9.28
C ASP A 12 4.80 -1.37 9.45
N ARG A 13 4.03 -2.34 8.94
CA ARG A 13 2.57 -2.39 9.12
C ARG A 13 2.17 -2.50 10.59
N LEU A 14 2.99 -3.15 11.41
CA LEU A 14 2.76 -3.30 12.85
C LEU A 14 3.11 -2.00 13.59
N ASP A 15 4.10 -1.25 13.10
CA ASP A 15 4.45 0.06 13.64
C ASP A 15 3.32 1.07 13.43
N ILE A 16 2.63 1.01 12.27
CA ILE A 16 1.44 1.84 12.02
C ILE A 16 0.37 1.59 13.09
N ILE A 17 0.13 0.33 13.46
CA ILE A 17 -0.84 -0.03 14.50
C ILE A 17 -0.38 0.49 15.86
N SER A 18 0.90 0.36 16.17
CA SER A 18 1.50 0.86 17.41
C SER A 18 1.38 2.38 17.52
N TRP A 19 1.63 3.13 16.43
CA TRP A 19 1.42 4.56 16.36
C TRP A 19 -0.05 4.95 16.54
N ALA A 20 -0.97 4.25 15.86
CA ALA A 20 -2.40 4.48 16.03
C ALA A 20 -2.83 4.27 17.49
N ASN A 21 -2.38 3.21 18.13
CA ASN A 21 -2.66 2.92 19.54
C ASN A 21 -2.08 3.99 20.48
N SER A 22 -0.91 4.56 20.16
CA SER A 22 -0.31 5.65 20.92
C SER A 22 -1.16 6.91 20.86
N ILE A 23 -1.66 7.28 19.66
CA ILE A 23 -2.59 8.40 19.48
C ILE A 23 -3.88 8.17 20.27
N ILE A 24 -4.47 6.98 20.17
CA ILE A 24 -5.72 6.62 20.86
C ILE A 24 -5.55 6.65 22.40
N LYS A 25 -4.36 6.33 22.89
CA LYS A 25 -4.08 6.42 24.32
C LYS A 25 -4.16 7.87 24.84
N GLU A 26 -3.72 8.83 24.04
CA GLU A 26 -3.78 10.27 24.35
C GLU A 26 -5.18 10.85 24.10
N ASP A 27 -5.81 10.48 22.98
CA ASP A 27 -7.16 10.86 22.62
C ASP A 27 -7.99 9.65 22.15
N LYS A 28 -8.84 9.15 23.03
CA LYS A 28 -9.71 8.00 22.76
C LYS A 28 -10.74 8.26 21.65
N GLN A 29 -11.03 9.52 21.34
CA GLN A 29 -11.98 9.92 20.30
C GLN A 29 -11.30 10.27 18.99
N ALA A 30 -9.97 10.17 18.89
CA ALA A 30 -9.22 10.44 17.67
C ALA A 30 -9.79 9.67 16.49
N GLU A 31 -10.05 10.34 15.39
CA GLU A 31 -10.39 9.72 14.10
C GLU A 31 -9.15 9.69 13.22
N ILE A 32 -8.66 8.49 12.90
CA ILE A 32 -7.38 8.28 12.24
C ILE A 32 -7.62 7.88 10.79
N VAL A 33 -6.91 8.53 9.88
CA VAL A 33 -6.81 8.13 8.47
C VAL A 33 -5.40 7.66 8.17
N LEU A 34 -5.26 6.46 7.66
CA LEU A 34 -3.97 5.97 7.18
C LEU A 34 -3.77 6.43 5.74
N TYR A 35 -2.63 7.08 5.48
CA TYR A 35 -2.28 7.56 4.15
C TYR A 35 -0.86 7.13 3.79
N GLY A 36 -0.68 6.60 2.58
CA GLY A 36 0.64 6.20 2.11
C GLY A 36 0.77 6.23 0.60
N THR A 37 2.01 6.47 0.14
CA THR A 37 2.39 6.51 -1.26
C THR A 37 3.44 5.43 -1.53
N SER A 38 3.34 4.71 -2.65
CA SER A 38 4.27 3.67 -3.08
C SER A 38 4.43 2.58 -2.01
N MET A 39 5.63 2.38 -1.46
CA MET A 39 5.87 1.46 -0.34
C MET A 39 4.97 1.80 0.86
N GLY A 40 4.80 3.08 1.19
CA GLY A 40 3.88 3.52 2.24
C GLY A 40 2.42 3.18 1.92
N GLY A 41 2.00 3.31 0.66
CA GLY A 41 0.68 2.88 0.18
C GLY A 41 0.46 1.37 0.37
N SER A 42 1.47 0.58 0.07
CA SER A 42 1.46 -0.87 0.30
C SER A 42 1.46 -1.22 1.79
N THR A 43 2.19 -0.46 2.61
CA THR A 43 2.26 -0.64 4.07
C THR A 43 0.88 -0.43 4.73
N VAL A 44 0.18 0.66 4.40
CA VAL A 44 -1.17 0.91 4.95
C VAL A 44 -2.19 -0.12 4.47
N LEU A 45 -2.02 -0.66 3.25
CA LEU A 45 -2.85 -1.76 2.77
C LEU A 45 -2.54 -3.06 3.53
N MET A 46 -1.28 -3.38 3.81
CA MET A 46 -0.92 -4.55 4.62
C MET A 46 -1.44 -4.42 6.04
N ALA A 47 -1.37 -3.23 6.64
CA ALA A 47 -1.98 -2.96 7.94
C ALA A 47 -3.50 -3.22 7.93
N SER A 48 -4.19 -2.98 6.80
CA SER A 48 -5.64 -3.20 6.69
C SER A 48 -6.09 -4.66 6.86
N GLY A 49 -5.17 -5.60 6.74
CA GLY A 49 -5.42 -7.02 6.95
C GLY A 49 -5.28 -7.48 8.40
N GLU A 50 -4.79 -6.61 9.27
CA GLU A 50 -4.64 -6.84 10.71
C GLU A 50 -5.90 -6.40 11.47
N ASP A 51 -5.94 -6.67 12.77
CA ASP A 51 -7.05 -6.22 13.64
C ASP A 51 -6.83 -4.75 14.02
N LEU A 52 -7.43 -3.87 13.22
CA LEU A 52 -7.26 -2.42 13.37
C LEU A 52 -8.22 -1.85 14.43
N PRO A 53 -7.76 -0.87 15.24
CA PRO A 53 -8.64 -0.10 16.13
C PRO A 53 -9.78 0.57 15.35
N SER A 54 -10.98 0.62 15.94
CA SER A 54 -12.16 1.26 15.34
C SER A 54 -12.01 2.76 15.08
N ASN A 55 -10.98 3.36 15.66
CA ASN A 55 -10.56 4.74 15.43
C ASN A 55 -9.99 4.97 14.04
N ILE A 56 -9.52 3.92 13.36
CA ILE A 56 -9.06 4.02 11.97
C ILE A 56 -10.28 4.00 11.07
N LYS A 57 -10.60 5.16 10.47
CA LYS A 57 -11.84 5.42 9.72
C LYS A 57 -11.72 5.17 8.24
N ALA A 58 -10.55 5.42 7.66
CA ALA A 58 -10.30 5.30 6.23
C ALA A 58 -8.82 5.04 5.93
N ILE A 59 -8.57 4.48 4.76
CA ILE A 59 -7.24 4.27 4.21
C ILE A 59 -7.16 4.93 2.84
N ILE A 60 -6.05 5.63 2.57
CA ILE A 60 -5.73 6.21 1.28
C ILE A 60 -4.40 5.62 0.83
N SER A 61 -4.41 4.96 -0.32
CA SER A 61 -3.24 4.30 -0.89
C SER A 61 -2.98 4.79 -2.30
N ASP A 62 -1.80 5.33 -2.54
CA ASP A 62 -1.37 5.82 -3.84
C ASP A 62 -0.22 4.96 -4.38
N CYS A 63 -0.31 4.55 -5.65
CA CYS A 63 0.65 3.76 -6.42
C CYS A 63 1.23 2.53 -5.69
N ALA A 64 0.39 1.81 -4.93
CA ALA A 64 0.79 0.61 -4.23
C ALA A 64 0.95 -0.61 -5.14
N TYR A 65 1.84 -1.52 -4.76
CA TYR A 65 2.05 -2.81 -5.42
C TYR A 65 1.19 -3.93 -4.80
N THR A 66 1.01 -5.04 -5.55
CA THR A 66 0.23 -6.21 -5.10
C THR A 66 0.96 -7.05 -4.06
N SER A 67 2.25 -7.29 -4.27
CA SER A 67 3.20 -7.89 -3.33
C SER A 67 4.61 -7.42 -3.66
N ILE A 68 5.54 -7.54 -2.72
CA ILE A 68 6.96 -7.23 -3.01
C ILE A 68 7.49 -8.20 -4.08
N TYR A 69 7.05 -9.46 -4.03
CA TYR A 69 7.44 -10.45 -5.01
C TYR A 69 6.99 -10.04 -6.42
N ASP A 70 5.73 -9.63 -6.59
CA ASP A 70 5.19 -9.22 -7.89
C ASP A 70 5.87 -7.96 -8.43
N LEU A 71 6.19 -7.00 -7.56
CA LEU A 71 6.90 -5.78 -7.95
C LEU A 71 8.31 -6.13 -8.47
N PHE A 72 9.06 -6.90 -7.71
CA PHE A 72 10.43 -7.26 -8.12
C PHE A 72 10.45 -8.20 -9.32
N ASP A 73 9.50 -9.12 -9.44
CA ASP A 73 9.33 -9.94 -10.64
C ASP A 73 9.10 -9.08 -11.88
N TYR A 74 8.21 -8.08 -11.76
CA TYR A 74 7.95 -7.13 -12.84
C TYR A 74 9.20 -6.32 -13.22
N GLU A 75 9.89 -5.74 -12.25
CA GLU A 75 11.08 -4.93 -12.47
C GLU A 75 12.25 -5.73 -13.08
N VAL A 76 12.52 -6.92 -12.55
CA VAL A 76 13.58 -7.78 -13.10
C VAL A 76 13.26 -8.19 -14.54
N ARG A 77 12.01 -8.55 -14.83
CA ARG A 77 11.59 -8.88 -16.22
C ARG A 77 11.76 -7.71 -17.16
N ASN A 78 11.36 -6.51 -16.74
CA ASN A 78 11.49 -5.30 -17.55
C ASN A 78 12.96 -4.94 -17.79
N TYR A 79 13.79 -4.99 -16.74
CA TYR A 79 15.21 -4.65 -16.85
C TYR A 79 15.99 -5.64 -17.72
N MET A 80 15.75 -6.94 -17.56
CA MET A 80 16.44 -7.98 -18.27
C MET A 80 15.81 -8.34 -19.63
N ASN A 81 14.61 -7.85 -19.89
CA ASN A 81 13.78 -8.27 -21.03
C ASN A 81 13.69 -9.80 -21.17
N SER A 82 13.60 -10.50 -20.02
CA SER A 82 13.63 -11.96 -19.93
C SER A 82 12.91 -12.44 -18.66
N SER A 83 12.96 -13.75 -18.38
CA SER A 83 12.44 -14.33 -17.15
C SER A 83 13.19 -13.82 -15.92
N SER A 84 12.46 -13.57 -14.84
CA SER A 84 13.02 -13.23 -13.53
C SER A 84 13.64 -14.43 -12.78
N PHE A 85 13.28 -15.65 -13.18
CA PHE A 85 13.87 -16.88 -12.64
C PHE A 85 15.33 -17.05 -13.13
N PRO A 86 16.29 -17.40 -12.26
CA PRO A 86 16.15 -17.73 -10.83
C PRO A 86 16.38 -16.54 -9.89
N ILE A 87 16.54 -15.32 -10.39
CA ILE A 87 16.95 -14.13 -9.62
C ILE A 87 15.96 -13.83 -8.49
N ILE A 88 14.67 -13.79 -8.81
CA ILE A 88 13.64 -13.44 -7.82
C ILE A 88 13.53 -14.51 -6.71
N ASP A 89 13.75 -15.79 -7.04
CA ASP A 89 13.70 -16.86 -6.05
C ASP A 89 14.92 -16.83 -5.14
N PHE A 90 16.10 -16.49 -5.66
CA PHE A 90 17.29 -16.27 -4.86
C PHE A 90 17.13 -15.05 -3.93
N LEU A 91 16.58 -13.96 -4.45
CA LEU A 91 16.27 -12.76 -3.66
C LEU A 91 15.27 -13.08 -2.53
N ASN A 92 14.22 -13.84 -2.84
CA ASN A 92 13.24 -14.27 -1.83
C ASN A 92 13.88 -15.16 -0.75
N ALA A 93 14.70 -16.13 -1.13
CA ALA A 93 15.41 -16.98 -0.19
C ALA A 93 16.35 -16.18 0.72
N THR A 94 17.08 -15.21 0.14
CA THR A 94 17.98 -14.33 0.88
C THR A 94 17.20 -13.45 1.88
N THR A 95 16.04 -12.94 1.49
CA THR A 95 15.16 -12.15 2.37
C THR A 95 14.67 -13.00 3.55
N VAL A 96 14.25 -14.23 3.30
CA VAL A 96 13.86 -15.16 4.39
C VAL A 96 15.01 -15.38 5.38
N LEU A 97 16.22 -15.58 4.88
CA LEU A 97 17.38 -15.85 5.73
C LEU A 97 17.83 -14.60 6.53
N ARG A 98 17.73 -13.41 5.95
CA ARG A 98 18.25 -12.18 6.54
C ARG A 98 17.24 -11.37 7.33
N ALA A 99 16.00 -11.32 6.84
CA ALA A 99 14.95 -10.48 7.37
C ALA A 99 13.79 -11.29 8.00
N GLY A 100 13.82 -12.61 7.91
CA GLY A 100 12.84 -13.49 8.56
C GLY A 100 11.46 -13.53 7.89
N TYR A 101 11.26 -12.85 6.75
CA TYR A 101 10.00 -12.88 6.00
C TYR A 101 10.21 -13.20 4.51
N SER A 102 9.17 -13.69 3.87
CA SER A 102 9.16 -13.95 2.43
C SER A 102 8.62 -12.74 1.67
N LEU A 103 9.21 -12.42 0.51
CA LEU A 103 8.68 -11.39 -0.40
C LEU A 103 7.23 -11.66 -0.82
N LYS A 104 6.82 -12.94 -0.83
CA LYS A 104 5.45 -13.36 -1.10
C LYS A 104 4.51 -13.09 0.07
N SER A 105 5.01 -13.15 1.31
CA SER A 105 4.20 -12.87 2.52
C SER A 105 3.91 -11.38 2.66
N ALA A 106 4.83 -10.51 2.21
CA ALA A 106 4.61 -9.08 2.17
C ALA A 106 3.65 -8.73 1.01
N SER A 107 2.37 -9.00 1.25
CA SER A 107 1.32 -9.09 0.25
C SER A 107 0.12 -8.18 0.59
N PRO A 108 0.13 -6.92 0.11
CA PRO A 108 -1.04 -6.05 0.17
C PRO A 108 -2.31 -6.69 -0.39
N ILE A 109 -2.20 -7.47 -1.48
CA ILE A 109 -3.37 -8.09 -2.11
C ILE A 109 -4.06 -9.12 -1.21
N ASP A 110 -3.30 -9.82 -0.34
CA ASP A 110 -3.90 -10.76 0.61
C ASP A 110 -4.47 -10.05 1.84
N ALA A 111 -3.88 -8.92 2.21
CA ALA A 111 -4.36 -8.10 3.32
C ALA A 111 -5.71 -7.44 2.99
N VAL A 112 -5.85 -6.84 1.80
CA VAL A 112 -7.08 -6.13 1.43
C VAL A 112 -8.31 -7.05 1.30
N LYS A 113 -8.11 -8.36 1.10
CA LYS A 113 -9.18 -9.37 1.16
C LYS A 113 -9.83 -9.48 2.55
N LYS A 114 -9.10 -9.08 3.59
CA LYS A 114 -9.54 -9.12 4.99
C LYS A 114 -9.96 -7.76 5.52
N SER A 115 -9.66 -6.69 4.77
CA SER A 115 -9.92 -5.32 5.21
C SER A 115 -11.39 -5.08 5.48
N LYS A 116 -11.67 -4.39 6.59
CA LYS A 116 -13.00 -3.91 6.98
C LYS A 116 -13.11 -2.37 6.86
N VAL A 117 -11.97 -1.70 6.72
CA VAL A 117 -11.87 -0.24 6.65
C VAL A 117 -12.02 0.23 5.21
N PRO A 118 -12.78 1.31 4.92
CA PRO A 118 -12.92 1.88 3.58
C PRO A 118 -11.58 2.31 2.98
N ILE A 119 -11.35 1.99 1.70
CA ILE A 119 -10.09 2.26 1.01
C ILE A 119 -10.30 3.12 -0.24
N LEU A 120 -9.55 4.22 -0.35
CA LEU A 120 -9.41 5.02 -1.56
C LEU A 120 -8.06 4.76 -2.22
N TYR A 121 -8.09 4.32 -3.47
CA TYR A 121 -6.91 4.04 -4.28
C TYR A 121 -6.65 5.17 -5.28
N PHE A 122 -5.39 5.58 -5.40
CA PHE A 122 -4.89 6.41 -6.49
C PHE A 122 -3.80 5.69 -7.27
N HIS A 123 -3.70 5.97 -8.55
CA HIS A 123 -2.59 5.50 -9.39
C HIS A 123 -2.47 6.33 -10.65
N GLY A 124 -1.25 6.68 -11.03
CA GLY A 124 -0.94 7.30 -12.30
C GLY A 124 -1.05 6.31 -13.48
N ASP A 125 -1.63 6.72 -14.60
CA ASP A 125 -1.74 5.85 -15.78
C ASP A 125 -0.43 5.75 -16.58
N LYS A 126 0.59 6.53 -16.21
CA LYS A 126 1.94 6.52 -16.78
C LYS A 126 3.00 5.99 -15.80
N ASP A 127 2.57 5.40 -14.69
CA ASP A 127 3.49 4.78 -13.76
C ASP A 127 4.16 3.55 -14.40
N SER A 128 5.46 3.69 -14.69
CA SER A 128 6.28 2.64 -15.28
C SER A 128 7.00 1.78 -14.25
N PHE A 129 7.06 2.21 -12.98
CA PHE A 129 7.70 1.48 -11.90
C PHE A 129 6.71 0.51 -11.23
N VAL A 130 5.55 1.01 -10.80
CA VAL A 130 4.45 0.15 -10.33
C VAL A 130 3.32 0.23 -11.36
N PRO A 131 3.10 -0.80 -12.19
CA PRO A 131 2.09 -0.72 -13.24
C PRO A 131 0.67 -0.59 -12.65
N ILE A 132 -0.15 0.26 -13.26
CA ILE A 132 -1.54 0.51 -12.83
C ILE A 132 -2.39 -0.76 -12.73
N SER A 133 -2.01 -1.82 -13.42
CA SER A 133 -2.65 -3.12 -13.31
C SER A 133 -2.59 -3.69 -11.88
N MET A 134 -1.58 -3.32 -11.09
CA MET A 134 -1.48 -3.71 -9.67
C MET A 134 -2.57 -3.04 -8.85
N MET A 135 -2.84 -1.72 -9.04
CA MET A 135 -3.98 -1.07 -8.39
C MET A 135 -5.31 -1.75 -8.77
N ASN A 136 -5.50 -2.11 -10.04
CA ASN A 136 -6.73 -2.78 -10.45
C ASN A 136 -6.92 -4.12 -9.73
N LYS A 137 -5.86 -4.93 -9.62
CA LYS A 137 -5.89 -6.20 -8.86
C LYS A 137 -6.19 -5.98 -7.38
N LEU A 138 -5.55 -4.98 -6.74
CA LEU A 138 -5.81 -4.61 -5.35
C LEU A 138 -7.26 -4.18 -5.15
N TYR A 139 -7.74 -3.30 -6.01
CA TYR A 139 -9.14 -2.84 -5.99
C TYR A 139 -10.11 -4.01 -6.10
N ASP A 140 -9.92 -4.89 -7.09
CA ASP A 140 -10.81 -6.02 -7.31
C ASP A 140 -10.82 -6.99 -6.11
N ALA A 141 -9.66 -7.23 -5.49
CA ALA A 141 -9.50 -8.11 -4.33
C ALA A 141 -10.03 -7.54 -3.01
N THR A 142 -10.18 -6.22 -2.91
CA THR A 142 -10.61 -5.56 -1.67
C THR A 142 -12.03 -5.95 -1.28
N SER A 143 -12.23 -6.39 -0.03
CA SER A 143 -13.54 -6.80 0.50
C SER A 143 -14.36 -5.65 1.09
N SER A 144 -13.70 -4.60 1.60
CA SER A 144 -14.37 -3.44 2.20
C SER A 144 -14.90 -2.46 1.14
N THR A 145 -15.61 -1.42 1.61
CA THR A 145 -15.99 -0.28 0.76
C THR A 145 -14.75 0.33 0.11
N LYS A 146 -14.80 0.52 -1.20
CA LYS A 146 -13.64 0.90 -1.98
C LYS A 146 -13.96 1.89 -3.08
N LYS A 147 -13.00 2.77 -3.38
CA LYS A 147 -13.02 3.67 -4.53
C LYS A 147 -11.65 3.73 -5.15
N LYS A 148 -11.57 3.88 -6.48
CA LYS A 148 -10.31 4.13 -7.18
C LYS A 148 -10.40 5.36 -8.07
N VAL A 149 -9.28 6.05 -8.20
CA VAL A 149 -9.11 7.23 -9.04
C VAL A 149 -7.83 7.05 -9.86
N THR A 150 -7.99 6.97 -11.17
CA THR A 150 -6.84 6.98 -12.08
C THR A 150 -6.43 8.42 -12.35
N ILE A 151 -5.16 8.72 -12.16
CA ILE A 151 -4.56 10.03 -12.43
C ILE A 151 -3.98 10.04 -13.83
N LYS A 152 -4.67 10.72 -14.75
CA LYS A 152 -4.25 10.81 -16.15
C LYS A 152 -2.94 11.57 -16.27
N GLY A 153 -1.94 10.97 -16.91
CA GLY A 153 -0.59 11.53 -17.06
C GLY A 153 0.27 11.42 -15.80
N GLY A 154 -0.26 10.83 -14.70
CA GLY A 154 0.51 10.60 -13.49
C GLY A 154 1.55 9.50 -13.69
N GLU A 155 2.77 9.76 -13.23
CA GLU A 155 3.87 8.81 -13.12
C GLU A 155 3.94 8.28 -11.69
N HIS A 156 5.01 7.52 -11.36
CA HIS A 156 5.18 6.97 -10.01
C HIS A 156 5.27 8.08 -8.95
N ALA A 157 4.45 7.95 -7.90
CA ALA A 157 4.46 8.82 -6.71
C ALA A 157 4.30 10.33 -7.01
N ASN A 158 3.60 10.71 -8.10
CA ASN A 158 3.35 12.12 -8.43
C ASN A 158 1.87 12.42 -8.69
N SER A 159 0.97 11.60 -8.21
CA SER A 159 -0.49 11.75 -8.43
C SER A 159 -1.02 13.11 -8.00
N ASP A 160 -0.55 13.61 -6.88
CA ASP A 160 -0.92 14.91 -6.28
C ASP A 160 -0.39 16.10 -7.10
N LEU A 161 0.76 15.95 -7.76
CA LEU A 161 1.36 16.97 -8.61
C LEU A 161 0.77 16.94 -10.01
N ALA A 162 0.52 15.76 -10.58
CA ALA A 162 -0.01 15.60 -11.92
C ALA A 162 -1.44 16.13 -12.07
N GLN A 163 -2.29 15.87 -11.06
CA GLN A 163 -3.68 16.35 -11.04
C GLN A 163 -4.12 16.79 -9.63
N PRO A 164 -3.57 17.89 -9.09
CA PRO A 164 -3.80 18.30 -7.70
C PRO A 164 -5.26 18.50 -7.36
N LYS A 165 -6.03 19.12 -8.25
CA LYS A 165 -7.46 19.35 -8.01
C LYS A 165 -8.25 18.04 -7.92
N THR A 166 -8.03 17.12 -8.85
CA THR A 166 -8.68 15.80 -8.85
C THR A 166 -8.30 15.01 -7.60
N TYR A 167 -7.02 14.99 -7.28
CA TYR A 167 -6.45 14.26 -6.15
C TYR A 167 -7.06 14.71 -4.82
N TRP A 168 -6.87 15.97 -4.46
CA TRP A 168 -7.33 16.51 -3.18
C TRP A 168 -8.85 16.59 -3.05
N THR A 169 -9.57 16.84 -4.17
CA THR A 169 -11.04 16.81 -4.15
C THR A 169 -11.57 15.39 -3.92
N SER A 170 -10.92 14.39 -4.50
CA SER A 170 -11.31 12.98 -4.30
C SER A 170 -11.09 12.53 -2.85
N ILE A 171 -9.96 12.90 -2.24
CA ILE A 171 -9.68 12.65 -0.83
C ILE A 171 -10.74 13.32 0.04
N LYS A 172 -10.96 14.63 -0.14
CA LYS A 172 -11.94 15.39 0.65
C LYS A 172 -13.34 14.77 0.57
N ASN A 173 -13.79 14.41 -0.63
CA ASN A 173 -15.12 13.83 -0.84
C ASN A 173 -15.24 12.41 -0.29
N PHE A 174 -14.14 11.66 -0.27
CA PHE A 174 -14.12 10.33 0.33
C PHE A 174 -14.17 10.43 1.86
N LEU A 175 -13.30 11.23 2.46
CA LEU A 175 -13.19 11.36 3.91
C LEU A 175 -14.46 11.91 4.56
N LYS A 176 -15.18 12.83 3.91
CA LYS A 176 -16.47 13.33 4.40
C LYS A 176 -17.52 12.25 4.69
N GLN A 177 -17.33 11.03 4.21
CA GLN A 177 -18.27 9.92 4.43
C GLN A 177 -17.92 9.12 5.69
N TYR A 178 -16.70 9.28 6.23
CA TYR A 178 -16.17 8.42 7.28
C TYR A 178 -15.54 9.17 8.46
N VAL A 179 -15.22 10.45 8.27
CA VAL A 179 -14.58 11.31 9.27
C VAL A 179 -15.49 12.50 9.52
N ASN A 180 -15.73 12.83 10.79
CA ASN A 180 -16.58 13.95 11.21
C ASN A 180 -15.86 15.29 11.18
#